data_9d1235d332d0b957f9018fcf417071a1
#
_entry.id   9d1235d332d0b957f9018fcf417071a1
#
_cell.length_a   1.000
_cell.length_b   1.000
_cell.length_c   1.000
_cell.angle_alpha   90.00
_cell.angle_beta   90.00
_cell.angle_gamma   90.00
#
_symmetry.space_group_name_H-M   'P 1'
#
loop_
_entity.id
_entity.type
_entity.pdbx_description
1 polymer ?
#
loop_
_entity_poly.entity_id
_entity_poly.type
_entity_poly.pdbx_seq_one_letter_code
_entity_poly.pdbx_strand_id
1 'polypeptide(L)'
;SKKEDNCITCNGKSYNTSKVEIPLPLKNGLNSGNRISLQGQGHDFKNYKTDLLITIKVVEDKMFKRVDEDLITVVNLELFQSLLGFNKLITHMDGKIINISTDTTTKHDSLRRIKGKGMRNLENGKIGDLIIKFKIKYPNIDDYSKEELTILKKLLSKKCKNEITLENEITT
;
A
#
# COMPACT_ATOMS: atom_id res chain seq x y z
N SER A 1 -32.81 14.26 -55.89
CA SER A 1 -32.74 13.42 -54.71
C SER A 1 -31.45 12.58 -54.80
N LYS A 2 -30.44 12.91 -53.97
CA LYS A 2 -29.24 12.12 -53.83
C LYS A 2 -29.59 10.91 -53.01
N LYS A 3 -29.53 9.72 -53.61
CA LYS A 3 -29.51 8.45 -52.89
C LYS A 3 -28.20 8.42 -52.07
N GLU A 4 -28.32 8.40 -50.75
CA GLU A 4 -27.22 8.08 -49.86
C GLU A 4 -26.87 6.62 -50.14
N ASP A 5 -25.76 6.38 -50.81
CA ASP A 5 -25.20 5.05 -51.00
C ASP A 5 -24.73 4.57 -49.61
N ASN A 6 -25.57 3.74 -49.00
CA ASN A 6 -25.19 3.05 -47.74
C ASN A 6 -24.06 2.08 -48.09
N CYS A 7 -22.84 2.49 -47.82
CA CYS A 7 -21.67 1.63 -47.95
C CYS A 7 -21.83 0.39 -47.06
N ILE A 8 -21.86 -0.79 -47.66
CA ILE A 8 -22.07 -2.07 -46.96
C ILE A 8 -20.99 -2.30 -45.90
N THR A 9 -19.80 -1.76 -46.07
CA THR A 9 -18.66 -1.97 -45.17
C THR A 9 -18.65 -1.04 -43.96
N CYS A 10 -19.19 0.19 -44.04
CA CYS A 10 -19.16 1.15 -42.95
C CYS A 10 -20.55 1.66 -42.53
N ASN A 11 -21.64 1.16 -43.16
CA ASN A 11 -23.02 1.60 -42.90
C ASN A 11 -23.19 3.12 -42.89
N GLY A 12 -22.54 3.81 -43.81
CA GLY A 12 -22.60 5.29 -43.92
C GLY A 12 -21.70 6.04 -42.94
N LYS A 13 -20.94 5.38 -42.08
CA LYS A 13 -20.07 6.04 -41.08
C LYS A 13 -18.73 6.54 -41.61
N SER A 14 -18.37 6.22 -42.85
CA SER A 14 -17.08 6.55 -43.48
C SER A 14 -15.82 5.96 -42.78
N TYR A 15 -16.00 5.14 -41.75
CA TYR A 15 -14.92 4.44 -41.06
C TYR A 15 -15.36 3.06 -40.60
N ASN A 16 -14.40 2.15 -40.46
CA ASN A 16 -14.58 0.83 -39.88
C ASN A 16 -13.95 0.77 -38.51
N THR A 17 -14.56 0.04 -37.59
CA THR A 17 -14.02 -0.20 -36.27
C THR A 17 -13.52 -1.62 -36.21
N SER A 18 -12.23 -1.80 -35.90
CA SER A 18 -11.63 -3.10 -35.61
C SER A 18 -11.09 -3.13 -34.17
N LYS A 19 -11.20 -4.29 -33.52
CA LYS A 19 -10.62 -4.53 -32.23
C LYS A 19 -9.19 -5.01 -32.40
N VAL A 20 -8.23 -4.28 -31.86
CA VAL A 20 -6.80 -4.62 -31.95
C VAL A 20 -6.26 -4.77 -30.54
N GLU A 21 -5.51 -5.84 -30.31
CA GLU A 21 -4.79 -6.05 -29.05
C GLU A 21 -3.37 -5.53 -29.23
N ILE A 22 -2.98 -4.58 -28.35
CA ILE A 22 -1.67 -3.94 -28.38
C ILE A 22 -0.94 -4.35 -27.11
N PRO A 23 0.21 -5.07 -27.21
CA PRO A 23 1.02 -5.39 -26.07
C PRO A 23 1.63 -4.14 -25.48
N LEU A 24 1.37 -3.86 -24.19
CA LEU A 24 1.88 -2.70 -23.50
C LEU A 24 3.04 -3.12 -22.57
N PRO A 25 4.30 -2.72 -22.85
CA PRO A 25 5.43 -3.02 -21.97
C PRO A 25 5.39 -2.13 -20.74
N LEU A 26 4.79 -2.63 -19.65
CA LEU A 26 4.77 -1.93 -18.38
C LEU A 26 6.09 -2.12 -17.63
N LYS A 27 6.73 -1.03 -17.25
CA LYS A 27 7.93 -1.04 -16.40
C LYS A 27 7.53 -0.95 -14.93
N ASN A 28 8.25 -1.68 -14.05
CA ASN A 28 8.05 -1.56 -12.62
C ASN A 28 8.42 -0.15 -12.15
N GLY A 29 7.55 0.47 -11.34
CA GLY A 29 7.79 1.81 -10.78
C GLY A 29 6.98 2.93 -11.42
N LEU A 30 6.07 2.61 -12.36
CA LEU A 30 5.14 3.59 -12.92
C LEU A 30 4.29 4.23 -11.82
N ASN A 31 4.03 5.53 -11.97
CA ASN A 31 3.16 6.34 -11.11
C ASN A 31 1.89 6.75 -11.85
N SER A 32 0.87 7.13 -11.10
CA SER A 32 -0.30 7.79 -11.67
C SER A 32 0.13 9.07 -12.38
N GLY A 33 -0.39 9.27 -13.60
CA GLY A 33 -0.04 10.40 -14.45
C GLY A 33 1.12 10.13 -15.42
N ASN A 34 1.87 9.02 -15.28
CA ASN A 34 2.83 8.63 -16.29
C ASN A 34 2.13 8.40 -17.63
N ARG A 35 2.75 8.85 -18.73
CA ARG A 35 2.22 8.74 -20.08
C ARG A 35 3.14 7.85 -20.92
N ILE A 36 2.53 6.95 -21.68
CA ILE A 36 3.20 6.07 -22.62
C ILE A 36 2.65 6.43 -24.00
N SER A 37 3.52 6.81 -24.92
CA SER A 37 3.16 7.07 -26.32
C SER A 37 3.58 5.86 -27.17
N LEU A 38 2.61 5.30 -27.90
CA LEU A 38 2.83 4.24 -28.85
C LEU A 38 2.66 4.82 -30.26
N GLN A 39 3.78 4.95 -30.96
CA GLN A 39 3.81 5.56 -32.30
C GLN A 39 3.03 4.74 -33.31
N GLY A 40 2.17 5.40 -34.08
CA GLY A 40 1.39 4.79 -35.13
C GLY A 40 0.36 3.75 -34.70
N GLN A 41 0.04 3.68 -33.41
CA GLN A 41 -0.93 2.71 -32.86
C GLN A 41 -2.31 3.32 -32.55
N GLY A 42 -2.54 4.57 -32.96
CA GLY A 42 -3.83 5.25 -32.83
C GLY A 42 -4.74 4.97 -34.04
N HIS A 43 -5.44 6.01 -34.48
CA HIS A 43 -6.31 5.90 -35.65
C HIS A 43 -5.51 5.72 -36.93
N ASP A 44 -5.98 4.82 -37.82
CA ASP A 44 -5.43 4.57 -39.13
C ASP A 44 -6.23 5.35 -40.16
N PHE A 45 -5.61 6.36 -40.73
CA PHE A 45 -6.14 7.14 -41.83
C PHE A 45 -5.46 6.73 -43.15
N LYS A 46 -6.10 7.00 -44.25
CA LYS A 46 -5.62 6.59 -45.60
C LYS A 46 -4.14 6.92 -45.85
N ASN A 47 -3.64 8.05 -45.32
CA ASN A 47 -2.30 8.55 -45.61
C ASN A 47 -1.39 8.66 -44.37
N TYR A 48 -1.91 8.44 -43.15
CA TYR A 48 -1.14 8.54 -41.89
C TYR A 48 -1.81 7.80 -40.77
N LYS A 49 -1.02 7.43 -39.76
CA LYS A 49 -1.48 6.86 -38.52
C LYS A 49 -1.19 7.82 -37.38
N THR A 50 -2.09 7.91 -36.43
CA THR A 50 -1.87 8.71 -35.20
C THR A 50 -1.19 7.88 -34.12
N ASP A 51 -0.60 8.56 -33.16
CA ASP A 51 -0.06 7.92 -31.97
C ASP A 51 -1.18 7.62 -30.96
N LEU A 52 -0.97 6.57 -30.19
CA LEU A 52 -1.83 6.24 -29.05
C LEU A 52 -1.15 6.72 -27.76
N LEU A 53 -1.79 7.67 -27.07
CA LEU A 53 -1.31 8.16 -25.78
C LEU A 53 -2.08 7.47 -24.64
N ILE A 54 -1.35 6.75 -23.80
CA ILE A 54 -1.89 6.01 -22.65
C ILE A 54 -1.46 6.73 -21.38
N THR A 55 -2.42 7.09 -20.53
CA THR A 55 -2.15 7.64 -19.21
C THR A 55 -2.37 6.56 -18.15
N ILE A 56 -1.35 6.33 -17.32
CA ILE A 56 -1.40 5.34 -16.25
C ILE A 56 -2.15 5.91 -15.05
N LYS A 57 -3.06 5.10 -14.49
CA LYS A 57 -3.70 5.35 -13.20
C LYS A 57 -3.40 4.18 -12.28
N VAL A 58 -2.64 4.44 -11.21
CA VAL A 58 -2.35 3.44 -10.18
C VAL A 58 -3.53 3.35 -9.24
N VAL A 59 -4.02 2.14 -9.01
CA VAL A 59 -5.06 1.85 -8.02
C VAL A 59 -4.40 1.58 -6.68
N GLU A 60 -4.96 2.13 -5.60
CA GLU A 60 -4.45 1.89 -4.25
C GLU A 60 -4.64 0.42 -3.84
N ASP A 61 -3.61 -0.15 -3.27
CA ASP A 61 -3.67 -1.48 -2.67
C ASP A 61 -4.28 -1.42 -1.27
N LYS A 62 -4.96 -2.50 -0.83
CA LYS A 62 -5.61 -2.56 0.48
C LYS A 62 -4.63 -2.71 1.64
N MET A 63 -3.50 -3.35 1.40
CA MET A 63 -2.49 -3.70 2.41
C MET A 63 -1.31 -2.74 2.41
N PHE A 64 -0.98 -2.18 1.25
CA PHE A 64 0.21 -1.36 1.05
C PHE A 64 -0.17 0.02 0.51
N LYS A 65 0.27 1.05 1.22
CA LYS A 65 0.19 2.43 0.75
C LYS A 65 1.54 2.83 0.20
N ARG A 66 1.59 3.27 -1.05
CA ARG A 66 2.81 3.81 -1.66
C ARG A 66 2.98 5.28 -1.28
N VAL A 67 4.17 5.65 -0.85
CA VAL A 67 4.62 7.03 -0.63
C VAL A 67 5.96 7.17 -1.33
N ASP A 68 5.99 7.87 -2.44
CA ASP A 68 7.12 7.95 -3.36
C ASP A 68 7.62 6.54 -3.78
N GLU A 69 8.80 6.13 -3.37
CA GLU A 69 9.35 4.80 -3.59
C GLU A 69 9.12 3.84 -2.41
N ASP A 70 8.73 4.36 -1.25
CA ASP A 70 8.50 3.52 -0.07
C ASP A 70 7.09 2.92 -0.09
N LEU A 71 6.99 1.73 0.49
CA LEU A 71 5.72 1.06 0.77
C LEU A 71 5.46 1.11 2.27
N ILE A 72 4.26 1.50 2.66
CA ILE A 72 3.82 1.52 4.06
C ILE A 72 2.74 0.47 4.23
N THR A 73 2.90 -0.40 5.23
CA THR A 73 1.88 -1.36 5.65
C THR A 73 1.63 -1.26 7.15
N VAL A 74 0.41 -1.60 7.57
CA VAL A 74 0.01 -1.60 8.98
C VAL A 74 -0.12 -3.04 9.46
N VAL A 75 0.58 -3.36 10.55
CA VAL A 75 0.48 -4.65 11.22
C VAL A 75 -0.17 -4.47 12.57
N ASN A 76 -1.31 -5.13 12.75
CA ASN A 76 -2.02 -5.13 14.02
C ASN A 76 -1.41 -6.21 14.93
N LEU A 77 -1.06 -5.80 16.14
CA LEU A 77 -0.60 -6.66 17.23
C LEU A 77 -1.63 -6.66 18.35
N GLU A 78 -1.85 -7.78 18.96
CA GLU A 78 -2.57 -7.82 20.22
C GLU A 78 -1.68 -7.36 21.37
N LEU A 79 -2.27 -6.90 22.48
CA LEU A 79 -1.53 -6.33 23.59
C LEU A 79 -0.44 -7.28 24.11
N PHE A 80 -0.76 -8.58 24.29
CA PHE A 80 0.23 -9.56 24.75
C PHE A 80 1.39 -9.74 23.77
N GLN A 81 1.12 -9.69 22.45
CA GLN A 81 2.16 -9.75 21.41
C GLN A 81 3.07 -8.52 21.47
N SER A 82 2.50 -7.35 21.78
CA SER A 82 3.31 -6.14 21.90
C SER A 82 4.22 -6.16 23.13
N LEU A 83 3.85 -6.85 24.18
CA LEU A 83 4.62 -6.94 25.43
C LEU A 83 5.67 -8.06 25.40
N LEU A 84 5.29 -9.25 24.92
CA LEU A 84 6.09 -10.46 25.01
C LEU A 84 6.86 -10.80 23.73
N GLY A 85 6.62 -10.01 22.67
CA GLY A 85 7.15 -10.31 21.36
C GLY A 85 6.16 -11.05 20.46
N PHE A 86 6.49 -11.13 19.19
CA PHE A 86 5.64 -11.76 18.19
C PHE A 86 6.47 -12.32 17.03
N ASN A 87 5.84 -13.21 16.28
CA ASN A 87 6.31 -13.70 14.99
C ASN A 87 5.14 -13.66 14.01
N LYS A 88 5.23 -12.83 12.96
CA LYS A 88 4.19 -12.66 11.94
C LYS A 88 4.76 -12.75 10.55
N LEU A 89 3.99 -13.34 9.65
CA LEU A 89 4.29 -13.42 8.24
C LEU A 89 3.46 -12.38 7.48
N ILE A 90 4.11 -11.62 6.61
CA ILE A 90 3.46 -10.66 5.71
C ILE A 90 3.72 -11.13 4.28
N THR A 91 2.68 -11.24 3.48
CA THR A 91 2.83 -11.45 2.04
C THR A 91 3.09 -10.11 1.38
N HIS A 92 4.26 -9.94 0.81
CA HIS A 92 4.67 -8.74 0.09
C HIS A 92 4.00 -8.68 -1.30
N MET A 93 3.97 -7.50 -1.95
CA MET A 93 3.35 -7.31 -3.26
C MET A 93 3.98 -8.16 -4.38
N ASP A 94 5.23 -8.60 -4.21
CA ASP A 94 5.92 -9.52 -5.12
C ASP A 94 5.57 -11.01 -4.88
N GLY A 95 4.61 -11.28 -3.98
CA GLY A 95 4.20 -12.63 -3.57
C GLY A 95 5.14 -13.31 -2.57
N LYS A 96 6.26 -12.70 -2.22
CA LYS A 96 7.19 -13.28 -1.24
C LYS A 96 6.71 -13.06 0.18
N ILE A 97 6.99 -14.03 1.03
CA ILE A 97 6.67 -13.96 2.45
C ILE A 97 7.84 -13.30 3.19
N ILE A 98 7.52 -12.27 3.96
CA ILE A 98 8.45 -11.60 4.86
C ILE A 98 8.09 -11.99 6.29
N ASN A 99 9.05 -12.60 6.99
CA ASN A 99 8.90 -12.89 8.41
C ASN A 99 9.34 -11.69 9.25
N ILE A 100 8.46 -11.27 10.14
CA ILE A 100 8.70 -10.18 11.09
C ILE A 100 8.55 -10.72 12.48
N SER A 101 9.66 -10.76 13.21
CA SER A 101 9.68 -11.24 14.59
C SER A 101 10.42 -10.28 15.51
N THR A 102 10.07 -10.29 16.76
CA THR A 102 10.79 -9.65 17.86
C THR A 102 10.42 -10.36 19.16
N ASP A 103 11.36 -10.43 20.07
CA ASP A 103 11.22 -10.90 21.44
C ASP A 103 11.17 -9.75 22.45
N THR A 104 11.19 -8.51 21.97
CA THR A 104 11.16 -7.31 22.80
C THR A 104 9.84 -6.56 22.66
N THR A 105 9.56 -5.67 23.63
CA THR A 105 8.36 -4.85 23.63
C THR A 105 8.29 -3.94 22.40
N THR A 106 7.14 -3.96 21.73
CA THR A 106 6.84 -3.10 20.56
C THR A 106 5.83 -2.04 20.97
N LYS A 107 6.16 -0.76 20.74
CA LYS A 107 5.28 0.37 21.08
C LYS A 107 4.21 0.58 20.00
N HIS A 108 3.07 1.12 20.40
CA HIS A 108 2.03 1.58 19.46
C HIS A 108 2.63 2.63 18.51
N ASP A 109 2.23 2.58 17.24
CA ASP A 109 2.70 3.46 16.17
C ASP A 109 4.22 3.42 15.90
N SER A 110 4.96 2.48 16.51
CA SER A 110 6.36 2.28 16.16
C SER A 110 6.51 1.80 14.71
N LEU A 111 7.64 2.17 14.11
CA LEU A 111 7.95 1.87 12.72
C LEU A 111 9.13 0.92 12.64
N ARG A 112 9.04 -0.06 11.75
CA ARG A 112 10.17 -0.93 11.35
C ARG A 112 10.40 -0.78 9.86
N ARG A 113 11.63 -0.53 9.47
CA ARG A 113 12.04 -0.37 8.08
C ARG A 113 12.75 -1.63 7.58
N ILE A 114 12.32 -2.13 6.43
CA ILE A 114 12.98 -3.23 5.71
C ILE A 114 13.52 -2.67 4.40
N LYS A 115 14.84 -2.60 4.30
CA LYS A 115 15.53 -1.99 3.16
C LYS A 115 15.29 -2.75 1.85
N GLY A 116 15.11 -1.98 0.76
CA GLY A 116 14.99 -2.52 -0.58
C GLY A 116 13.72 -3.34 -0.84
N LYS A 117 12.67 -3.13 -0.03
CA LYS A 117 11.35 -3.77 -0.18
C LYS A 117 10.24 -2.78 -0.54
N GLY A 118 10.60 -1.62 -1.03
CA GLY A 118 9.69 -0.63 -1.62
C GLY A 118 9.53 -0.80 -3.13
N MET A 119 9.10 0.26 -3.78
CA MET A 119 8.93 0.35 -5.22
C MET A 119 10.21 0.85 -5.90
N ARG A 120 10.39 0.47 -7.16
CA ARG A 120 11.49 1.00 -7.97
C ARG A 120 11.15 2.40 -8.47
N ASN A 121 12.11 3.32 -8.38
CA ASN A 121 12.07 4.59 -9.08
C ASN A 121 12.54 4.39 -10.53
N LEU A 122 11.77 4.90 -11.50
CA LEU A 122 12.06 4.73 -12.92
C LEU A 122 13.23 5.58 -13.40
N GLU A 123 13.48 6.74 -12.77
CA GLU A 123 14.50 7.70 -13.22
C GLU A 123 15.90 7.29 -12.76
N ASN A 124 16.04 6.92 -11.50
CA ASN A 124 17.33 6.61 -10.90
C ASN A 124 17.56 5.11 -10.62
N GLY A 125 16.54 4.27 -10.86
CA GLY A 125 16.61 2.82 -10.66
C GLY A 125 16.66 2.36 -9.20
N LYS A 126 16.67 3.27 -8.23
CA LYS A 126 16.71 2.95 -6.80
C LYS A 126 15.41 2.26 -6.38
N ILE A 127 15.52 1.40 -5.39
CA ILE A 127 14.38 0.73 -4.76
C ILE A 127 14.21 1.32 -3.38
N GLY A 128 12.99 1.75 -3.06
CA GLY A 128 12.62 2.23 -1.73
C GLY A 128 12.55 1.11 -0.70
N ASP A 129 12.02 1.44 0.46
CA ASP A 129 11.95 0.54 1.60
C ASP A 129 10.50 0.16 1.92
N LEU A 130 10.32 -0.94 2.64
CA LEU A 130 9.04 -1.28 3.27
C LEU A 130 9.04 -0.76 4.70
N ILE A 131 8.09 0.11 5.01
CA ILE A 131 7.86 0.68 6.33
C ILE A 131 6.65 -0.01 6.94
N ILE A 132 6.87 -0.71 8.04
CA ILE A 132 5.83 -1.41 8.79
C ILE A 132 5.46 -0.57 10.01
N LYS A 133 4.20 -0.14 10.07
CA LYS A 133 3.64 0.58 11.21
C LYS A 133 2.88 -0.40 12.10
N PHE A 134 3.25 -0.50 13.37
CA PHE A 134 2.58 -1.38 14.32
C PHE A 134 1.43 -0.66 15.03
N LYS A 135 0.25 -1.26 14.97
CA LYS A 135 -0.91 -0.82 15.76
C LYS A 135 -1.23 -1.87 16.80
N ILE A 136 -1.37 -1.45 18.05
CA ILE A 136 -1.74 -2.35 19.14
C ILE A 136 -3.25 -2.34 19.29
N LYS A 137 -3.83 -3.53 19.22
CA LYS A 137 -5.24 -3.77 19.53
C LYS A 137 -5.36 -4.13 20.99
N TYR A 138 -6.03 -3.30 21.74
CA TYR A 138 -6.30 -3.55 23.15
C TYR A 138 -7.52 -4.46 23.27
N PRO A 139 -7.49 -5.43 24.21
CA PRO A 139 -8.66 -6.25 24.49
C PRO A 139 -9.75 -5.41 25.17
N ASN A 140 -10.99 -5.87 25.05
CA ASN A 140 -12.08 -5.29 25.83
C ASN A 140 -12.00 -5.78 27.27
N ILE A 141 -12.11 -4.87 28.23
CA ILE A 141 -12.08 -5.21 29.69
C ILE A 141 -13.27 -6.08 30.10
N ASP A 142 -14.41 -5.91 29.41
CA ASP A 142 -15.63 -6.67 29.72
C ASP A 142 -15.51 -8.18 29.42
N ASP A 143 -14.50 -8.56 28.63
CA ASP A 143 -14.22 -9.97 28.31
C ASP A 143 -13.50 -10.71 29.45
N TYR A 144 -13.14 -10.01 30.53
CA TYR A 144 -12.36 -10.57 31.66
C TYR A 144 -13.14 -10.55 32.97
N SER A 145 -12.96 -11.59 33.78
CA SER A 145 -13.47 -11.66 35.13
C SER A 145 -12.72 -10.70 36.06
N LYS A 146 -13.32 -10.37 37.22
CA LYS A 146 -12.68 -9.51 38.24
C LYS A 146 -11.38 -10.12 38.77
N GLU A 147 -11.34 -11.44 38.90
CA GLU A 147 -10.18 -12.22 39.35
C GLU A 147 -9.02 -12.08 38.34
N GLU A 148 -9.31 -12.25 37.03
CA GLU A 148 -8.32 -12.13 35.94
C GLU A 148 -7.77 -10.71 35.87
N LEU A 149 -8.62 -9.68 35.97
CA LEU A 149 -8.19 -8.29 36.03
C LEU A 149 -7.29 -7.98 37.22
N THR A 150 -7.57 -8.58 38.37
CA THR A 150 -6.73 -8.43 39.56
C THR A 150 -5.35 -9.06 39.37
N ILE A 151 -5.29 -10.23 38.73
CA ILE A 151 -4.02 -10.90 38.40
C ILE A 151 -3.24 -10.06 37.39
N LEU A 152 -3.90 -9.58 36.33
CA LEU A 152 -3.29 -8.74 35.32
C LEU A 152 -2.70 -7.47 35.92
N LYS A 153 -3.46 -6.77 36.78
CA LYS A 153 -2.98 -5.60 37.51
C LYS A 153 -1.74 -5.91 38.35
N LYS A 154 -1.75 -7.02 39.09
CA LYS A 154 -0.61 -7.46 39.91
C LYS A 154 0.63 -7.76 39.09
N LEU A 155 0.47 -8.35 37.88
CA LEU A 155 1.59 -8.65 36.98
C LEU A 155 2.20 -7.39 36.35
N LEU A 156 1.36 -6.48 35.86
CA LEU A 156 1.81 -5.28 35.17
C LEU A 156 2.34 -4.20 36.13
N SER A 157 1.84 -4.13 37.35
CA SER A 157 2.28 -3.14 38.36
C SER A 157 3.65 -3.44 39.00
N LYS A 158 4.22 -4.64 38.79
CA LYS A 158 5.46 -5.07 39.45
C LYS A 158 6.72 -4.25 39.19
N LYS A 159 6.73 -3.33 38.21
CA LYS A 159 7.91 -2.55 37.80
C LYS A 159 7.70 -1.07 37.45
N CYS A 160 6.60 -0.46 37.85
CA CYS A 160 6.53 1.02 37.87
C CYS A 160 7.29 1.58 39.08
N LYS A 161 8.63 1.42 39.07
CA LYS A 161 9.52 2.00 40.09
C LYS A 161 10.12 3.33 39.69
N ASN A 162 9.45 4.14 38.87
CA ASN A 162 9.78 5.53 38.69
C ASN A 162 8.47 6.32 38.65
N GLU A 163 7.84 6.46 39.80
CA GLU A 163 6.92 7.57 40.02
C GLU A 163 7.80 8.83 40.11
N ILE A 164 7.73 9.66 39.08
CA ILE A 164 8.10 11.05 39.19
C ILE A 164 7.05 11.65 40.11
N THR A 165 7.40 11.84 41.39
CA THR A 165 6.62 12.63 42.32
C THR A 165 6.65 14.06 41.80
N LEU A 166 5.59 14.49 41.09
CA LEU A 166 5.36 15.90 40.87
C LEU A 166 4.88 16.45 42.23
N GLU A 167 5.79 16.98 43.00
CA GLU A 167 5.47 17.85 44.15
C GLU A 167 4.78 19.08 43.57
N ASN A 168 3.47 19.14 43.76
CA ASN A 168 2.69 20.35 43.53
C ASN A 168 3.01 21.34 44.64
N GLU A 169 3.97 22.19 44.44
CA GLU A 169 4.00 23.46 45.17
C GLU A 169 2.97 24.41 44.54
N ILE A 170 1.73 24.32 45.04
CA ILE A 170 0.79 25.42 44.96
C ILE A 170 1.04 26.25 46.21
N THR A 171 1.86 27.27 46.07
CA THR A 171 1.98 28.32 47.07
C THR A 171 0.94 29.40 46.74
N THR A 172 0.09 29.67 47.70
CA THR A 172 -0.91 30.71 47.87
C THR A 172 -0.46 32.10 47.41
#